data_46ce77d7670d2ee5f49986a6e65380c9
#
_entry.id   46ce77d7670d2ee5f49986a6e65380c9
#
_cell.length_a   1.000
_cell.length_b   1.000
_cell.length_c   1.000
_cell.angle_alpha   90.00
_cell.angle_beta   90.00
_cell.angle_gamma   90.00
#
_symmetry.space_group_name_H-M   'P 1'
#
loop_
_entity.id
_entity.type
_entity.pdbx_description
1 polymer ?
#
loop_
_entity_poly.entity_id
_entity_poly.type
_entity_poly.pdbx_seq_one_letter_code
_entity_poly.pdbx_strand_id
1 'polypeptide(L)'
;MSAKPASTHGTSVRPNVASRLSPTTPTLEDLIAQVKEGEVKIPAFQRPFVWKDEQALQLLDSLASNYPVGSLLLWKTSEKLRTERNIGDFTLPDTDDHSPTDYVLDGQQRLTVIYSCLGAPEDESGFAAGYDLETENFIAMSDDLPLTVFPLRALFNTSRLLDYRTALQSRPNKEDLQKRLDSLVRILSGYRLPVVTLKNLKLDEVCPIFERINSSGTRLSIYDLMVAATWSRDFDLNARTKTLAGHL
;
A
#
# COMPACT_ATOMS: atom_id res chain seq x y z
N MET A 1 -11.61 43.23 -51.52
CA MET A 1 -10.95 43.23 -50.19
C MET A 1 -11.81 42.33 -49.31
N SER A 2 -11.37 41.10 -49.14
CA SER A 2 -12.14 40.07 -48.41
C SER A 2 -11.48 39.90 -47.04
N ALA A 3 -12.25 40.16 -45.98
CA ALA A 3 -11.80 40.04 -44.60
C ALA A 3 -11.84 38.57 -44.16
N LYS A 4 -10.73 38.09 -43.66
CA LYS A 4 -10.55 36.72 -43.11
C LYS A 4 -11.10 36.70 -41.69
N PRO A 5 -11.93 35.73 -41.29
CA PRO A 5 -12.42 35.67 -39.91
C PRO A 5 -11.29 35.24 -38.96
N ALA A 6 -11.19 35.92 -37.83
CA ALA A 6 -10.27 35.59 -36.73
C ALA A 6 -10.66 34.30 -36.09
N SER A 7 -9.70 33.36 -35.98
CA SER A 7 -9.87 32.13 -35.24
C SER A 7 -9.86 32.42 -33.72
N THR A 8 -11.01 32.23 -33.09
CA THR A 8 -11.12 32.23 -31.63
C THR A 8 -10.44 30.99 -31.10
N HIS A 9 -9.23 31.16 -30.52
CA HIS A 9 -8.59 30.14 -29.69
C HIS A 9 -9.41 30.00 -28.41
N GLY A 10 -10.20 28.95 -28.35
CA GLY A 10 -10.83 28.51 -27.10
C GLY A 10 -9.75 28.20 -26.08
N THR A 11 -9.58 29.03 -25.07
CA THR A 11 -8.80 28.74 -23.88
C THR A 11 -9.43 27.56 -23.18
N SER A 12 -8.86 26.36 -23.36
CA SER A 12 -9.21 25.21 -22.53
C SER A 12 -8.77 25.54 -21.10
N VAL A 13 -9.71 25.92 -20.26
CA VAL A 13 -9.48 26.10 -18.83
C VAL A 13 -9.13 24.72 -18.28
N ARG A 14 -7.84 24.47 -18.05
CA ARG A 14 -7.41 23.28 -17.34
C ARG A 14 -8.01 23.32 -15.94
N PRO A 15 -8.77 22.29 -15.51
CA PRO A 15 -9.34 22.28 -14.18
C PRO A 15 -8.22 22.48 -13.15
N ASN A 16 -8.46 23.33 -12.15
CA ASN A 16 -7.48 23.57 -11.08
C ASN A 16 -7.35 22.29 -10.21
N VAL A 17 -6.42 21.42 -10.59
CA VAL A 17 -6.18 20.14 -9.92
C VAL A 17 -5.60 20.33 -8.52
N ALA A 18 -5.00 21.49 -8.21
CA ALA A 18 -4.37 21.75 -6.91
C ALA A 18 -5.35 21.62 -5.72
N SER A 19 -6.62 22.02 -5.90
CA SER A 19 -7.66 21.85 -4.87
C SER A 19 -8.15 20.41 -4.68
N ARG A 20 -7.75 19.48 -5.56
CA ARG A 20 -8.14 18.07 -5.57
C ARG A 20 -7.08 17.15 -4.98
N LEU A 21 -5.90 17.69 -4.63
CA LEU A 21 -4.82 16.98 -3.98
C LEU A 21 -4.86 17.21 -2.47
N SER A 22 -4.80 16.16 -1.69
CA SER A 22 -4.75 16.19 -0.23
C SER A 22 -3.53 15.42 0.26
N PRO A 23 -2.39 16.08 0.48
CA PRO A 23 -1.22 15.43 1.05
C PRO A 23 -1.41 15.22 2.56
N THR A 24 -1.02 14.06 3.04
CA THR A 24 -0.97 13.68 4.47
C THR A 24 0.29 12.88 4.75
N THR A 25 0.60 12.69 6.02
CA THR A 25 1.76 11.91 6.46
C THR A 25 1.38 11.05 7.66
N PRO A 26 0.53 10.02 7.48
CA PRO A 26 0.17 9.11 8.55
C PRO A 26 1.40 8.35 9.08
N THR A 27 1.33 7.84 10.29
CA THR A 27 2.27 6.84 10.80
C THR A 27 2.04 5.51 10.09
N LEU A 28 3.01 4.58 10.22
CA LEU A 28 2.81 3.22 9.70
C LEU A 28 1.64 2.51 10.40
N GLU A 29 1.47 2.74 11.70
CA GLU A 29 0.37 2.19 12.50
C GLU A 29 -1.00 2.71 12.01
N ASP A 30 -1.14 4.04 11.81
CA ASP A 30 -2.36 4.64 11.28
C ASP A 30 -2.74 4.05 9.91
N LEU A 31 -1.74 3.90 9.03
CA LEU A 31 -1.94 3.35 7.69
C LEU A 31 -2.40 1.88 7.75
N ILE A 32 -1.78 1.08 8.63
CA ILE A 32 -2.17 -0.32 8.86
C ILE A 32 -3.61 -0.40 9.39
N ALA A 33 -3.99 0.49 10.33
CA ALA A 33 -5.35 0.56 10.85
C ALA A 33 -6.36 0.86 9.73
N GLN A 34 -6.10 1.86 8.88
CA GLN A 34 -6.95 2.21 7.73
C GLN A 34 -7.14 1.04 6.76
N VAL A 35 -6.09 0.23 6.54
CA VAL A 35 -6.20 -0.99 5.72
C VAL A 35 -7.08 -2.04 6.40
N LYS A 36 -6.88 -2.29 7.70
CA LYS A 36 -7.66 -3.26 8.47
C LYS A 36 -9.13 -2.88 8.56
N GLU A 37 -9.43 -1.60 8.69
CA GLU A 37 -10.79 -1.06 8.75
C GLU A 37 -11.47 -0.98 7.37
N GLY A 38 -10.71 -1.20 6.29
CA GLY A 38 -11.24 -1.16 4.92
C GLY A 38 -11.43 0.25 4.37
N GLU A 39 -10.89 1.27 5.03
CA GLU A 39 -10.85 2.64 4.50
C GLU A 39 -9.92 2.76 3.29
N VAL A 40 -8.78 2.04 3.33
CA VAL A 40 -7.83 1.92 2.23
C VAL A 40 -7.94 0.54 1.62
N LYS A 41 -8.22 0.47 0.31
CA LYS A 41 -8.40 -0.78 -0.44
C LYS A 41 -7.50 -0.84 -1.67
N ILE A 42 -7.11 -2.06 -2.05
CA ILE A 42 -6.36 -2.31 -3.29
C ILE A 42 -7.37 -2.68 -4.38
N PRO A 43 -7.44 -1.92 -5.49
CA PRO A 43 -8.33 -2.27 -6.59
C PRO A 43 -7.89 -3.56 -7.30
N ALA A 44 -8.83 -4.35 -7.79
CA ALA A 44 -8.58 -5.63 -8.46
C ALA A 44 -7.80 -5.53 -9.78
N PHE A 45 -7.68 -4.33 -10.36
CA PHE A 45 -6.87 -4.10 -11.55
C PHE A 45 -5.37 -3.92 -11.25
N GLN A 46 -5.00 -3.75 -9.98
CA GLN A 46 -3.58 -3.70 -9.60
C GLN A 46 -2.92 -5.06 -9.83
N ARG A 47 -1.62 -5.03 -10.16
CA ARG A 47 -0.86 -6.29 -10.33
C ARG A 47 -0.79 -7.03 -8.99
N PRO A 48 -0.69 -8.36 -9.01
CA PRO A 48 -0.34 -9.13 -7.83
C PRO A 48 0.94 -8.62 -7.15
N PHE A 49 1.13 -8.99 -5.91
CA PHE A 49 2.41 -8.77 -5.22
C PHE A 49 3.51 -9.55 -5.95
N VAL A 50 4.56 -8.85 -6.38
CA VAL A 50 5.65 -9.42 -7.20
C VAL A 50 7.04 -9.17 -6.61
N TRP A 51 7.14 -8.40 -5.52
CA TRP A 51 8.41 -8.18 -4.87
C TRP A 51 8.95 -9.48 -4.27
N LYS A 52 10.26 -9.67 -4.41
CA LYS A 52 10.99 -10.73 -3.75
C LYS A 52 11.32 -10.31 -2.31
N ASP A 53 11.67 -11.29 -1.49
CA ASP A 53 12.02 -11.07 -0.08
C ASP A 53 13.12 -10.00 0.08
N GLU A 54 14.13 -10.00 -0.80
CA GLU A 54 15.21 -9.01 -0.73
C GLU A 54 14.71 -7.57 -0.92
N GLN A 55 13.72 -7.35 -1.78
CA GLN A 55 13.14 -6.03 -2.02
C GLN A 55 12.30 -5.59 -0.81
N ALA A 56 11.59 -6.53 -0.19
CA ALA A 56 10.83 -6.28 1.03
C ALA A 56 11.76 -5.93 2.21
N LEU A 57 12.84 -6.69 2.40
CA LEU A 57 13.85 -6.43 3.44
C LEU A 57 14.55 -5.08 3.20
N GLN A 58 14.87 -4.73 1.95
CA GLN A 58 15.45 -3.44 1.60
C GLN A 58 14.51 -2.26 1.92
N LEU A 59 13.19 -2.43 1.73
CA LEU A 59 12.22 -1.42 2.14
C LEU A 59 12.23 -1.23 3.66
N LEU A 60 12.24 -2.33 4.44
CA LEU A 60 12.27 -2.29 5.90
C LEU A 60 13.55 -1.62 6.42
N ASP A 61 14.70 -1.92 5.81
CA ASP A 61 15.98 -1.27 6.12
C ASP A 61 15.92 0.25 5.85
N SER A 62 15.33 0.63 4.72
CA SER A 62 15.13 2.06 4.39
C SER A 62 14.23 2.77 5.39
N LEU A 63 13.15 2.10 5.88
CA LEU A 63 12.28 2.64 6.91
C LEU A 63 13.02 2.81 8.25
N ALA A 64 13.79 1.79 8.67
CA ALA A 64 14.57 1.82 9.90
C ALA A 64 15.75 2.83 9.84
N SER A 65 16.27 3.07 8.64
CA SER A 65 17.27 4.12 8.39
C SER A 65 16.65 5.53 8.27
N ASN A 66 15.32 5.64 8.40
CA ASN A 66 14.56 6.88 8.20
C ASN A 66 14.79 7.51 6.82
N TYR A 67 15.02 6.68 5.80
CA TYR A 67 15.18 7.14 4.42
C TYR A 67 13.80 7.35 3.74
N PRO A 68 13.70 8.25 2.76
CA PRO A 68 12.48 8.42 2.00
C PRO A 68 12.24 7.21 1.10
N VAL A 69 11.09 6.55 1.27
CA VAL A 69 10.70 5.36 0.48
C VAL A 69 9.68 5.69 -0.62
N GLY A 70 9.52 6.95 -0.94
CA GLY A 70 8.50 7.45 -1.87
C GLY A 70 7.17 7.71 -1.18
N SER A 71 6.11 7.90 -1.96
CA SER A 71 4.78 8.21 -1.46
C SER A 71 3.75 7.17 -1.92
N LEU A 72 2.63 7.06 -1.20
CA LEU A 72 1.44 6.40 -1.72
C LEU A 72 0.58 7.41 -2.47
N LEU A 73 -0.06 6.98 -3.54
CA LEU A 73 -1.11 7.72 -4.22
C LEU A 73 -2.43 7.00 -4.03
N LEU A 74 -3.41 7.71 -3.49
CA LEU A 74 -4.75 7.20 -3.25
C LEU A 74 -5.77 8.00 -4.07
N TRP A 75 -6.88 7.36 -4.40
CA TRP A 75 -8.06 8.00 -4.98
C TRP A 75 -9.26 7.79 -4.07
N LYS A 76 -9.75 8.88 -3.49
CA LYS A 76 -10.96 8.88 -2.66
C LYS A 76 -12.20 9.04 -3.53
N THR A 77 -13.05 8.02 -3.53
CA THR A 77 -14.29 8.01 -4.30
C THR A 77 -15.41 7.25 -3.60
N SER A 78 -16.66 7.64 -3.91
CA SER A 78 -17.84 6.85 -3.54
C SER A 78 -18.21 5.80 -4.59
N GLU A 79 -17.49 5.75 -5.72
CA GLU A 79 -17.66 4.70 -6.70
C GLU A 79 -17.15 3.38 -6.15
N LYS A 80 -17.93 2.32 -6.30
CA LYS A 80 -17.53 0.97 -5.86
C LYS A 80 -16.72 0.31 -6.95
N LEU A 81 -15.41 0.16 -6.70
CA LEU A 81 -14.54 -0.64 -7.56
C LEU A 81 -14.49 -2.08 -7.06
N ARG A 82 -14.27 -3.02 -7.99
CA ARG A 82 -13.85 -4.36 -7.61
C ARG A 82 -12.51 -4.25 -6.88
N THR A 83 -12.45 -4.79 -5.67
CA THR A 83 -11.23 -4.81 -4.86
C THR A 83 -10.71 -6.22 -4.72
N GLU A 84 -9.39 -6.36 -4.61
CA GLU A 84 -8.78 -7.57 -4.11
C GLU A 84 -8.93 -7.57 -2.58
N ARG A 85 -9.47 -8.68 -2.06
CA ARG A 85 -9.49 -8.91 -0.60
C ARG A 85 -8.11 -9.28 -0.07
N ASN A 86 -7.20 -9.64 -0.98
CA ASN A 86 -5.87 -10.09 -0.63
C ASN A 86 -4.89 -8.94 -0.72
N ILE A 87 -4.06 -8.80 0.31
CA ILE A 87 -2.88 -7.95 0.31
C ILE A 87 -1.65 -8.86 0.40
N GLY A 88 -1.00 -9.10 -0.73
CA GLY A 88 -0.04 -10.20 -0.83
C GLY A 88 -0.75 -11.55 -0.63
N ASP A 89 -0.25 -12.36 0.30
CA ASP A 89 -0.82 -13.66 0.67
C ASP A 89 -1.91 -13.57 1.74
N PHE A 90 -2.21 -12.37 2.26
CA PHE A 90 -3.16 -12.15 3.34
C PHE A 90 -4.54 -11.82 2.82
N THR A 91 -5.57 -12.46 3.38
CA THR A 91 -6.96 -12.12 3.13
C THR A 91 -7.43 -11.11 4.16
N LEU A 92 -7.70 -9.89 3.72
CA LEU A 92 -8.26 -8.86 4.58
C LEU A 92 -9.68 -9.22 5.03
N PRO A 93 -10.08 -8.81 6.24
CA PRO A 93 -11.45 -8.98 6.71
C PRO A 93 -12.46 -8.39 5.72
N ASP A 94 -13.63 -9.01 5.63
CA ASP A 94 -14.76 -8.41 4.90
C ASP A 94 -15.27 -7.26 5.76
N THR A 95 -14.92 -6.05 5.37
CA THR A 95 -15.38 -4.84 6.04
C THR A 95 -16.59 -4.29 5.30
N ASP A 96 -17.50 -3.67 6.03
CA ASP A 96 -18.59 -2.91 5.42
C ASP A 96 -18.02 -1.90 4.41
N ASP A 97 -18.77 -1.68 3.33
CA ASP A 97 -18.35 -0.74 2.31
C ASP A 97 -18.30 0.67 2.89
N HIS A 98 -17.10 1.14 3.21
CA HIS A 98 -16.89 2.54 3.53
C HIS A 98 -17.17 3.38 2.27
N SER A 99 -17.93 4.44 2.45
CA SER A 99 -18.17 5.39 1.36
C SER A 99 -17.97 6.81 1.90
N PRO A 100 -16.99 7.55 1.40
CA PRO A 100 -16.05 7.21 0.32
C PRO A 100 -14.89 6.30 0.77
N THR A 101 -14.33 5.52 -0.18
CA THR A 101 -13.18 4.62 0.01
C THR A 101 -11.93 5.22 -0.64
N ASP A 102 -10.77 5.01 -0.03
CA ASP A 102 -9.46 5.38 -0.59
C ASP A 102 -8.85 4.19 -1.34
N TYR A 103 -8.82 4.24 -2.67
CA TYR A 103 -8.21 3.19 -3.51
C TYR A 103 -6.75 3.48 -3.81
N VAL A 104 -5.88 2.50 -3.62
CA VAL A 104 -4.44 2.61 -3.92
C VAL A 104 -4.23 2.67 -5.43
N LEU A 105 -3.65 3.76 -5.93
CA LEU A 105 -3.26 3.93 -7.33
C LEU A 105 -1.78 3.66 -7.56
N ASP A 106 -0.92 4.08 -6.62
CA ASP A 106 0.53 3.79 -6.62
C ASP A 106 1.02 3.46 -5.22
N GLY A 107 2.06 2.63 -5.15
CA GLY A 107 2.70 2.20 -3.91
C GLY A 107 2.12 0.91 -3.31
N GLN A 108 1.33 0.15 -4.07
CA GLN A 108 0.75 -1.13 -3.61
C GLN A 108 1.81 -2.07 -3.01
N GLN A 109 2.95 -2.28 -3.69
CA GLN A 109 3.99 -3.21 -3.22
C GLN A 109 4.53 -2.79 -1.85
N ARG A 110 4.76 -1.48 -1.65
CA ARG A 110 5.19 -0.93 -0.35
C ARG A 110 4.14 -1.13 0.73
N LEU A 111 2.88 -0.83 0.42
CA LEU A 111 1.77 -1.05 1.34
C LEU A 111 1.64 -2.52 1.72
N THR A 112 1.79 -3.43 0.75
CA THR A 112 1.77 -4.87 0.99
C THR A 112 2.87 -5.29 1.96
N VAL A 113 4.12 -4.87 1.76
CA VAL A 113 5.23 -5.19 2.69
C VAL A 113 4.98 -4.62 4.08
N ILE A 114 4.57 -3.35 4.18
CA ILE A 114 4.27 -2.71 5.46
C ILE A 114 3.18 -3.51 6.21
N TYR A 115 2.10 -3.88 5.52
CA TYR A 115 1.03 -4.66 6.14
C TYR A 115 1.50 -6.06 6.53
N SER A 116 2.15 -6.80 5.62
CA SER A 116 2.61 -8.17 5.85
C SER A 116 3.57 -8.29 7.04
N CYS A 117 4.51 -7.33 7.14
CA CYS A 117 5.56 -7.37 8.17
C CYS A 117 5.17 -6.72 9.49
N LEU A 118 4.27 -5.72 9.48
CA LEU A 118 3.98 -4.94 10.68
C LEU A 118 2.52 -5.04 11.13
N GLY A 119 1.59 -5.39 10.23
CA GLY A 119 0.15 -5.33 10.46
C GLY A 119 -0.57 -6.67 10.47
N ALA A 120 -0.05 -7.67 9.77
CA ALA A 120 -0.69 -8.97 9.70
C ALA A 120 -0.69 -9.69 11.06
N PRO A 121 -1.68 -10.57 11.34
CA PRO A 121 -1.66 -11.45 12.50
C PRO A 121 -0.38 -12.31 12.54
N GLU A 122 0.12 -12.61 13.74
CA GLU A 122 1.39 -13.33 13.90
C GLU A 122 1.32 -14.78 13.41
N ASP A 123 0.16 -15.41 13.57
CA ASP A 123 -0.14 -16.79 13.20
C ASP A 123 -0.58 -16.94 11.73
N GLU A 124 -0.71 -15.85 11.00
CA GLU A 124 -1.12 -15.88 9.60
C GLU A 124 0.06 -16.23 8.69
N SER A 125 -0.17 -17.15 7.75
CA SER A 125 0.81 -17.54 6.73
C SER A 125 1.11 -16.35 5.78
N GLY A 126 2.29 -16.37 5.16
CA GLY A 126 2.74 -15.35 4.24
C GLY A 126 4.05 -14.70 4.67
N PHE A 127 4.58 -13.80 3.84
CA PHE A 127 5.86 -13.17 4.11
C PHE A 127 5.84 -12.40 5.41
N ALA A 128 6.80 -12.73 6.29
CA ALA A 128 7.04 -12.04 7.55
C ALA A 128 8.53 -11.76 7.70
N ALA A 129 8.88 -10.69 8.39
CA ALA A 129 10.25 -10.32 8.65
C ALA A 129 10.50 -10.12 10.14
N GLY A 130 11.73 -10.40 10.54
CA GLY A 130 12.29 -10.10 11.84
C GLY A 130 13.46 -9.13 11.74
N TYR A 131 13.83 -8.54 12.87
CA TYR A 131 15.03 -7.73 13.01
C TYR A 131 15.98 -8.40 13.97
N ASP A 132 17.13 -8.83 13.47
CA ASP A 132 18.16 -9.40 14.31
C ASP A 132 18.88 -8.29 15.09
N LEU A 133 18.67 -8.28 16.39
CA LEU A 133 19.22 -7.28 17.28
C LEU A 133 20.75 -7.40 17.46
N GLU A 134 21.35 -8.56 17.14
CA GLU A 134 22.82 -8.71 17.23
C GLU A 134 23.53 -8.14 16.01
N THR A 135 23.00 -8.40 14.83
CA THR A 135 23.61 -7.95 13.56
C THR A 135 23.01 -6.66 13.03
N GLU A 136 21.89 -6.20 13.61
CA GLU A 136 21.12 -5.02 13.20
C GLU A 136 20.62 -5.09 11.74
N ASN A 137 20.23 -6.30 11.30
CA ASN A 137 19.74 -6.56 9.96
C ASN A 137 18.30 -7.09 9.96
N PHE A 138 17.57 -6.79 8.90
CA PHE A 138 16.27 -7.43 8.64
C PHE A 138 16.47 -8.78 7.95
N ILE A 139 15.73 -9.77 8.38
CA ILE A 139 15.75 -11.13 7.84
C ILE A 139 14.33 -11.66 7.65
N ALA A 140 14.14 -12.58 6.71
CA ALA A 140 12.87 -13.29 6.60
C ALA A 140 12.64 -14.19 7.82
N MET A 141 11.41 -14.27 8.32
CA MET A 141 11.07 -15.15 9.45
C MET A 141 11.12 -16.62 9.02
N SER A 142 11.61 -17.47 9.93
CA SER A 142 11.60 -18.94 9.83
C SER A 142 11.41 -19.54 11.22
N ASP A 143 11.14 -20.85 11.29
CA ASP A 143 10.78 -21.53 12.55
C ASP A 143 11.93 -21.59 13.57
N ASP A 144 13.18 -21.59 13.12
CA ASP A 144 14.37 -21.82 13.96
C ASP A 144 15.22 -20.56 14.22
N LEU A 145 14.58 -19.39 14.36
CA LEU A 145 15.34 -18.16 14.60
C LEU A 145 15.72 -17.99 16.10
N PRO A 146 16.90 -17.41 16.36
CA PRO A 146 17.31 -17.14 17.73
C PRO A 146 16.43 -16.06 18.38
N LEU A 147 16.36 -16.08 19.72
CA LEU A 147 15.62 -15.09 20.51
C LEU A 147 16.05 -13.63 20.25
N THR A 148 17.23 -13.43 19.67
CA THR A 148 17.73 -12.09 19.30
C THR A 148 17.03 -11.50 18.09
N VAL A 149 16.26 -12.29 17.36
CA VAL A 149 15.46 -11.83 16.23
C VAL A 149 14.07 -11.39 16.71
N PHE A 150 13.83 -10.09 16.64
CA PHE A 150 12.54 -9.49 16.99
C PHE A 150 11.54 -9.65 15.84
N PRO A 151 10.40 -10.33 16.04
CA PRO A 151 9.38 -10.44 15.01
C PRO A 151 8.66 -9.11 14.81
N LEU A 152 8.72 -8.55 13.60
CA LEU A 152 8.18 -7.20 13.35
C LEU A 152 6.68 -7.09 13.54
N ARG A 153 5.91 -8.18 13.38
CA ARG A 153 4.47 -8.20 13.64
C ARG A 153 4.12 -7.89 15.10
N ALA A 154 5.08 -8.04 16.02
CA ALA A 154 4.91 -7.69 17.43
C ALA A 154 5.11 -6.19 17.70
N LEU A 155 5.57 -5.39 16.72
CA LEU A 155 5.97 -4.00 16.92
C LEU A 155 4.86 -3.13 17.52
N PHE A 156 3.64 -3.21 16.96
CA PHE A 156 2.47 -2.42 17.38
C PHE A 156 1.57 -3.17 18.37
N ASN A 157 2.02 -4.31 18.89
CA ASN A 157 1.33 -5.06 19.93
C ASN A 157 2.05 -4.91 21.27
N THR A 158 1.52 -4.07 22.14
CA THR A 158 2.14 -3.74 23.43
C THR A 158 2.43 -4.96 24.29
N SER A 159 1.51 -5.93 24.36
CA SER A 159 1.69 -7.15 25.16
C SER A 159 2.83 -8.00 24.61
N ARG A 160 2.86 -8.22 23.31
CA ARG A 160 3.92 -8.99 22.63
C ARG A 160 5.29 -8.33 22.74
N LEU A 161 5.33 -7.02 22.60
CA LEU A 161 6.56 -6.26 22.78
C LEU A 161 7.08 -6.40 24.21
N LEU A 162 6.21 -6.38 25.21
CA LEU A 162 6.58 -6.57 26.61
C LEU A 162 7.07 -8.00 26.87
N ASP A 163 6.36 -9.01 26.35
CA ASP A 163 6.76 -10.41 26.45
C ASP A 163 8.15 -10.64 25.86
N TYR A 164 8.41 -10.07 24.68
CA TYR A 164 9.71 -10.16 24.03
C TYR A 164 10.82 -9.48 24.85
N ARG A 165 10.57 -8.27 25.38
CA ARG A 165 11.49 -7.56 26.29
C ARG A 165 11.82 -8.40 27.52
N THR A 166 10.82 -9.08 28.07
CA THR A 166 10.98 -9.96 29.23
C THR A 166 11.86 -11.16 28.88
N ALA A 167 11.64 -11.79 27.72
CA ALA A 167 12.45 -12.90 27.25
C ALA A 167 13.93 -12.51 27.03
N LEU A 168 14.20 -11.29 26.56
CA LEU A 168 15.57 -10.77 26.40
C LEU A 168 16.34 -10.66 27.73
N GLN A 169 15.68 -10.61 28.90
CA GLN A 169 16.35 -10.55 30.21
C GLN A 169 17.23 -11.77 30.49
N SER A 170 16.97 -12.90 29.83
CA SER A 170 17.79 -14.11 29.94
C SER A 170 19.13 -14.03 29.21
N ARG A 171 19.37 -13.00 28.40
CA ARG A 171 20.59 -12.88 27.58
C ARG A 171 21.70 -12.12 28.30
N PRO A 172 22.98 -12.53 28.11
CA PRO A 172 24.10 -11.84 28.73
C PRO A 172 24.24 -10.37 28.31
N ASN A 173 23.94 -10.05 27.04
CA ASN A 173 24.04 -8.72 26.44
C ASN A 173 22.68 -7.98 26.37
N LYS A 174 21.79 -8.29 27.31
CA LYS A 174 20.39 -7.78 27.32
C LYS A 174 20.26 -6.26 27.23
N GLU A 175 21.16 -5.52 27.86
CA GLU A 175 21.06 -4.04 27.86
C GLU A 175 21.29 -3.46 26.46
N ASP A 176 22.22 -4.00 25.70
CA ASP A 176 22.51 -3.55 24.34
C ASP A 176 21.41 -3.99 23.40
N LEU A 177 20.91 -5.24 23.53
CA LEU A 177 19.77 -5.72 22.75
C LEU A 177 18.51 -4.87 22.99
N GLN A 178 18.24 -4.50 24.25
CA GLN A 178 17.12 -3.62 24.58
C GLN A 178 17.27 -2.23 23.99
N LYS A 179 18.46 -1.62 24.05
CA LYS A 179 18.70 -0.31 23.41
C LYS A 179 18.45 -0.34 21.90
N ARG A 180 18.90 -1.41 21.22
CA ARG A 180 18.68 -1.60 19.78
C ARG A 180 17.19 -1.78 19.47
N LEU A 181 16.49 -2.61 20.25
CA LEU A 181 15.05 -2.77 20.14
C LEU A 181 14.31 -1.45 20.35
N ASP A 182 14.67 -0.67 21.39
CA ASP A 182 14.06 0.63 21.66
C ASP A 182 14.28 1.63 20.52
N SER A 183 15.47 1.60 19.92
CA SER A 183 15.78 2.42 18.76
C SER A 183 14.93 2.04 17.56
N LEU A 184 14.82 0.74 17.23
CA LEU A 184 13.99 0.23 16.16
C LEU A 184 12.51 0.63 16.35
N VAL A 185 11.97 0.35 17.55
CA VAL A 185 10.57 0.68 17.89
C VAL A 185 10.32 2.17 17.73
N ARG A 186 11.19 3.03 18.27
CA ARG A 186 11.08 4.48 18.17
C ARG A 186 11.10 4.97 16.72
N ILE A 187 11.98 4.43 15.89
CA ILE A 187 12.12 4.86 14.49
C ILE A 187 10.87 4.43 13.70
N LEU A 188 10.49 3.16 13.75
CA LEU A 188 9.36 2.64 12.97
C LEU A 188 8.01 3.20 13.44
N SER A 189 7.80 3.38 14.75
CA SER A 189 6.58 4.01 15.27
C SER A 189 6.50 5.51 14.94
N GLY A 190 7.65 6.17 14.82
CA GLY A 190 7.74 7.59 14.46
C GLY A 190 7.75 7.84 12.95
N TYR A 191 7.96 6.80 12.12
CA TYR A 191 8.06 6.97 10.67
C TYR A 191 6.74 7.46 10.06
N ARG A 192 6.82 8.50 9.25
CA ARG A 192 5.66 9.09 8.57
C ARG A 192 5.77 8.89 7.08
N LEU A 193 4.82 8.14 6.51
CA LEU A 193 4.78 7.84 5.09
C LEU A 193 4.02 8.95 4.35
N PRO A 194 4.61 9.63 3.35
CA PRO A 194 3.87 10.57 2.53
C PRO A 194 2.76 9.89 1.75
N VAL A 195 1.55 10.42 1.86
CA VAL A 195 0.37 9.96 1.13
C VAL A 195 -0.25 11.15 0.42
N VAL A 196 -0.56 11.00 -0.86
CA VAL A 196 -1.30 11.99 -1.63
C VAL A 196 -2.63 11.38 -2.03
N THR A 197 -3.73 11.97 -1.58
CA THR A 197 -5.08 11.53 -1.94
C THR A 197 -5.67 12.44 -3.00
N LEU A 198 -6.08 11.86 -4.13
CA LEU A 198 -6.90 12.50 -5.15
C LEU A 198 -8.35 12.50 -4.68
N LYS A 199 -8.98 13.69 -4.60
CA LYS A 199 -10.37 13.87 -4.15
C LYS A 199 -11.21 14.54 -5.23
N ASN A 200 -12.52 14.28 -5.23
CA ASN A 200 -13.48 14.94 -6.12
C ASN A 200 -13.11 14.79 -7.61
N LEU A 201 -12.54 13.65 -7.98
CA LEU A 201 -12.25 13.26 -9.35
C LEU A 201 -13.14 12.09 -9.74
N LYS A 202 -13.68 12.13 -10.96
CA LYS A 202 -14.34 10.99 -11.55
C LYS A 202 -13.34 10.03 -12.17
N LEU A 203 -13.79 8.83 -12.50
CA LEU A 203 -12.97 7.79 -13.10
C LEU A 203 -12.23 8.25 -14.35
N ASP A 204 -12.92 8.94 -15.26
CA ASP A 204 -12.36 9.47 -16.51
C ASP A 204 -11.28 10.54 -16.30
N GLU A 205 -11.33 11.26 -15.18
CA GLU A 205 -10.31 12.23 -14.78
C GLU A 205 -9.09 11.56 -14.11
N VAL A 206 -9.29 10.43 -13.40
CA VAL A 206 -8.22 9.70 -12.70
C VAL A 206 -7.42 8.81 -13.65
N CYS A 207 -8.05 8.22 -14.67
CA CYS A 207 -7.41 7.34 -15.64
C CYS A 207 -6.13 7.93 -16.25
N PRO A 208 -6.12 9.17 -16.80
CA PRO A 208 -4.91 9.76 -17.37
C PRO A 208 -3.81 10.03 -16.34
N ILE A 209 -4.17 10.28 -15.07
CA ILE A 209 -3.20 10.47 -13.98
C ILE A 209 -2.52 9.13 -13.67
N PHE A 210 -3.33 8.09 -13.54
CA PHE A 210 -2.86 6.74 -13.27
C PHE A 210 -1.92 6.21 -14.36
N GLU A 211 -2.26 6.38 -15.64
CA GLU A 211 -1.39 5.99 -16.76
C GLU A 211 -0.03 6.70 -16.74
N ARG A 212 0.00 7.99 -16.42
CA ARG A 212 1.24 8.77 -16.36
C ARG A 212 2.16 8.32 -15.23
N ILE A 213 1.61 7.96 -14.08
CA ILE A 213 2.39 7.53 -12.92
C ILE A 213 2.95 6.13 -13.15
N ASN A 214 2.15 5.25 -13.75
CA ASN A 214 2.56 3.88 -14.07
C ASN A 214 3.38 3.75 -15.37
N SER A 215 3.77 4.83 -16.02
CA SER A 215 4.50 4.83 -17.30
C SER A 215 5.89 4.18 -17.24
N SER A 216 6.47 4.03 -16.04
CA SER A 216 7.78 3.39 -15.81
C SER A 216 7.71 1.89 -15.49
N GLY A 217 6.50 1.28 -15.47
CA GLY A 217 6.29 -0.14 -15.18
C GLY A 217 5.45 -0.84 -16.23
N THR A 218 4.84 -1.99 -15.86
CA THR A 218 3.84 -2.67 -16.71
C THR A 218 2.66 -1.73 -16.90
N ARG A 219 2.37 -1.34 -18.13
CA ARG A 219 1.28 -0.42 -18.48
C ARG A 219 -0.05 -1.07 -18.08
N LEU A 220 -0.66 -0.56 -17.02
CA LEU A 220 -2.08 -0.78 -16.79
C LEU A 220 -2.84 0.16 -17.72
N SER A 221 -3.80 -0.38 -18.45
CA SER A 221 -4.54 0.36 -19.46
C SER A 221 -5.80 1.00 -18.86
N ILE A 222 -6.34 2.02 -19.54
CA ILE A 222 -7.69 2.54 -19.26
C ILE A 222 -8.72 1.41 -19.21
N TYR A 223 -8.53 0.37 -20.03
CA TYR A 223 -9.38 -0.81 -20.06
C TYR A 223 -9.42 -1.53 -18.71
N ASP A 224 -8.28 -1.71 -18.02
CA ASP A 224 -8.22 -2.38 -16.72
C ASP A 224 -8.99 -1.60 -15.64
N LEU A 225 -8.87 -0.26 -15.67
CA LEU A 225 -9.66 0.63 -14.81
C LEU A 225 -11.17 0.58 -15.13
N MET A 226 -11.52 0.57 -16.42
CA MET A 226 -12.92 0.48 -16.83
C MET A 226 -13.54 -0.88 -16.45
N VAL A 227 -12.77 -1.97 -16.59
CA VAL A 227 -13.21 -3.31 -16.14
C VAL A 227 -13.49 -3.30 -14.64
N ALA A 228 -12.61 -2.71 -13.84
CA ALA A 228 -12.82 -2.61 -12.39
C ALA A 228 -14.01 -1.76 -11.99
N ALA A 229 -14.25 -0.65 -12.72
CA ALA A 229 -15.35 0.28 -12.44
C ALA A 229 -16.71 -0.21 -12.93
N THR A 230 -16.74 -1.00 -14.00
CA THR A 230 -18.00 -1.54 -14.57
C THR A 230 -18.36 -2.90 -13.99
N TRP A 231 -17.50 -3.47 -13.14
CA TRP A 231 -17.81 -4.75 -12.52
C TRP A 231 -18.97 -4.63 -11.53
N SER A 232 -20.02 -5.41 -11.76
CA SER A 232 -21.07 -5.68 -10.80
C SER A 232 -21.24 -7.21 -10.66
N ARG A 233 -21.97 -7.66 -9.63
CA ARG A 233 -22.24 -9.12 -9.46
C ARG A 233 -22.90 -9.73 -10.72
N ASP A 234 -23.60 -8.92 -11.50
CA ASP A 234 -24.36 -9.35 -12.68
C ASP A 234 -23.71 -8.95 -14.01
N PHE A 235 -22.55 -8.24 -13.98
CA PHE A 235 -21.89 -7.75 -15.19
C PHE A 235 -20.37 -7.82 -15.07
N ASP A 236 -19.74 -8.65 -15.90
CA ASP A 236 -18.29 -8.75 -16.07
C ASP A 236 -17.93 -8.40 -17.52
N LEU A 237 -17.31 -7.22 -17.71
CA LEU A 237 -16.90 -6.73 -19.03
C LEU A 237 -15.87 -7.66 -19.69
N ASN A 238 -14.95 -8.26 -18.90
CA ASN A 238 -13.95 -9.21 -19.38
C ASN A 238 -14.60 -10.50 -19.91
N ALA A 239 -15.59 -11.03 -19.19
CA ALA A 239 -16.31 -12.22 -19.63
C ALA A 239 -17.09 -11.94 -20.94
N ARG A 240 -17.73 -10.76 -21.06
CA ARG A 240 -18.46 -10.36 -22.27
C ARG A 240 -17.54 -10.09 -23.47
N THR A 241 -16.42 -9.41 -23.28
CA THR A 241 -15.46 -9.17 -24.40
C THR A 241 -14.83 -10.45 -24.89
N LYS A 242 -14.51 -11.41 -24.02
CA LYS A 242 -14.03 -12.75 -24.42
C LYS A 242 -15.07 -13.54 -25.20
N THR A 243 -16.35 -13.46 -24.79
CA THR A 243 -17.46 -14.11 -25.50
C THR A 243 -17.66 -13.52 -26.89
N LEU A 244 -17.57 -12.20 -27.03
CA LEU A 244 -17.66 -11.52 -28.33
C LEU A 244 -16.47 -11.79 -29.24
N ALA A 245 -15.24 -11.86 -28.69
CA ALA A 245 -14.03 -12.18 -29.44
C ALA A 245 -13.96 -13.65 -29.88
N GLY A 246 -14.66 -14.56 -29.19
CA GLY A 246 -14.76 -15.97 -29.56
C GLY A 246 -15.81 -16.28 -30.64
N HIS A 247 -16.57 -15.28 -31.09
CA HIS A 247 -17.56 -15.36 -32.16
C HIS A 247 -17.10 -14.69 -33.46
N LEU A 248 -15.86 -14.21 -33.54
CA LEU A 248 -15.17 -13.69 -34.72
C LEU A 248 -14.07 -14.65 -35.18
#